data_11195cd48e35af4049fc23958d3745da
#
_entry.id   11195cd48e35af4049fc23958d3745da
#
_cell.length_a   1.000
_cell.length_b   1.000
_cell.length_c   1.000
_cell.angle_alpha   90.00
_cell.angle_beta   90.00
_cell.angle_gamma   90.00
#
_symmetry.space_group_name_H-M   'P 1'
#
loop_
_entity.id
_entity.type
_entity.pdbx_description
1 polymer ?
#
loop_
_entity_poly.entity_id
_entity_poly.type
_entity_poly.pdbx_seq_one_letter_code
_entity_poly.pdbx_strand_id
1 'polypeptide(L)'
;KITADELRSMRWFGPDDLRSFGHRSRVKQMGLHLDEFKGRPVIGIINPWNEMNTCHTHFPQRVQDIKRGILEAGGFPVELPALSLGEQLMKPTTMMYRNFLAMETEELLRSYPIDGAVLMGGCDKTTPGVLMGAISMNLPSIYVPGGAMLRGNWRGETLGSGTDVWKYWAERRAGNLDEN
;
A
#
# COMPACT_ATOMS: atom_id res chain seq x y z
N LYS A 1 13.40 -21.19 11.64
CA LYS A 1 13.61 -20.61 10.30
C LYS A 1 12.63 -21.32 9.37
N ILE A 2 11.69 -20.59 8.76
CA ILE A 2 10.71 -21.18 7.83
C ILE A 2 11.46 -21.69 6.61
N THR A 3 11.20 -22.94 6.21
CA THR A 3 11.76 -23.54 4.99
C THR A 3 10.92 -23.17 3.78
N ALA A 4 11.47 -23.35 2.57
CA ALA A 4 10.75 -23.04 1.34
C ALA A 4 9.42 -23.81 1.24
N ASP A 5 9.39 -25.06 1.68
CA ASP A 5 8.19 -25.90 1.60
C ASP A 5 7.08 -25.51 2.59
N GLU A 6 7.43 -24.74 3.63
CA GLU A 6 6.48 -24.22 4.63
C GLU A 6 5.81 -22.91 4.20
N LEU A 7 6.28 -22.29 3.11
CA LEU A 7 5.69 -21.07 2.59
C LEU A 7 4.24 -21.29 2.15
N ARG A 8 3.36 -20.34 2.47
CA ARG A 8 1.96 -20.41 2.08
C ARG A 8 1.79 -20.43 0.56
N SER A 9 2.63 -19.68 -0.17
CA SER A 9 2.65 -19.64 -1.64
C SER A 9 2.91 -21.00 -2.28
N MET A 10 3.59 -21.92 -1.58
CA MET A 10 3.84 -23.27 -2.06
C MET A 10 2.57 -24.11 -2.21
N ARG A 11 1.45 -23.72 -1.61
CA ARG A 11 0.13 -24.34 -1.88
C ARG A 11 -0.32 -24.12 -3.34
N TRP A 12 0.14 -23.04 -3.98
CA TRP A 12 -0.12 -22.73 -5.38
C TRP A 12 0.97 -23.25 -6.33
N PHE A 13 2.22 -23.20 -5.89
CA PHE A 13 3.36 -23.42 -6.78
C PHE A 13 4.06 -24.76 -6.57
N GLY A 14 3.84 -25.43 -5.42
CA GLY A 14 4.55 -26.64 -5.02
C GLY A 14 4.06 -27.91 -5.70
N PRO A 15 2.75 -28.25 -5.61
CA PRO A 15 2.23 -29.54 -6.05
C PRO A 15 2.49 -29.84 -7.53
N ASP A 16 2.62 -31.13 -7.83
CA ASP A 16 2.69 -31.63 -9.21
C ASP A 16 1.30 -32.09 -9.69
N ASP A 17 0.41 -31.09 -9.86
CA ASP A 17 -0.95 -31.26 -10.33
C ASP A 17 -1.31 -30.23 -11.40
N LEU A 18 -2.43 -30.46 -12.08
CA LEU A 18 -2.93 -29.58 -13.14
C LEU A 18 -3.14 -28.13 -12.68
N ARG A 19 -3.64 -27.93 -11.46
CA ARG A 19 -3.93 -26.60 -10.91
C ARG A 19 -2.63 -25.84 -10.67
N SER A 20 -1.67 -26.43 -10.00
CA SER A 20 -0.38 -25.82 -9.70
C SER A 20 0.46 -25.62 -10.96
N PHE A 21 0.38 -26.53 -11.92
CA PHE A 21 0.94 -26.34 -13.25
C PHE A 21 0.36 -25.07 -13.92
N GLY A 22 -0.97 -24.91 -13.87
CA GLY A 22 -1.66 -23.73 -14.37
C GLY A 22 -1.20 -22.44 -13.67
N HIS A 23 -1.09 -22.45 -12.34
CA HIS A 23 -0.59 -21.30 -11.58
C HIS A 23 0.84 -20.90 -11.98
N ARG A 24 1.76 -21.86 -12.05
CA ARG A 24 3.14 -21.61 -12.48
C ARG A 24 3.19 -21.08 -13.92
N SER A 25 2.38 -21.64 -14.82
CA SER A 25 2.27 -21.19 -16.21
C SER A 25 1.82 -19.72 -16.30
N ARG A 26 0.83 -19.32 -15.49
CA ARG A 26 0.33 -17.93 -15.47
C ARG A 26 1.38 -16.93 -14.97
N VAL A 27 2.13 -17.27 -13.95
CA VAL A 27 3.23 -16.41 -13.47
C VAL A 27 4.33 -16.30 -14.53
N LYS A 28 4.67 -17.40 -15.21
CA LYS A 28 5.64 -17.39 -16.31
C LYS A 28 5.20 -16.53 -17.51
N GLN A 29 3.91 -16.37 -17.75
CA GLN A 29 3.38 -15.46 -18.78
C GLN A 29 3.74 -13.99 -18.53
N MET A 30 4.10 -13.62 -17.30
CA MET A 30 4.61 -12.28 -16.97
C MET A 30 6.10 -12.10 -17.30
N GLY A 31 6.74 -13.08 -17.97
CA GLY A 31 8.15 -13.04 -18.34
C GLY A 31 9.11 -13.53 -17.25
N LEU A 32 8.58 -14.24 -16.23
CA LEU A 32 9.37 -14.70 -15.08
C LEU A 32 9.80 -16.16 -15.24
N HIS A 33 10.99 -16.50 -14.75
CA HIS A 33 11.46 -17.87 -14.61
C HIS A 33 10.92 -18.49 -13.31
N LEU A 34 10.88 -19.83 -13.27
CA LEU A 34 10.32 -20.57 -12.14
C LEU A 34 11.04 -20.30 -10.82
N ASP A 35 12.36 -20.19 -10.87
CA ASP A 35 13.24 -19.96 -9.73
C ASP A 35 13.20 -18.51 -9.19
N GLU A 36 12.53 -17.60 -9.90
CA GLU A 36 12.32 -16.24 -9.41
C GLU A 36 11.20 -16.16 -8.37
N PHE A 37 10.26 -17.09 -8.37
CA PHE A 37 9.10 -17.05 -7.47
C PHE A 37 8.85 -18.36 -6.68
N LYS A 38 9.08 -19.53 -7.25
CA LYS A 38 8.86 -20.82 -6.57
C LYS A 38 9.91 -21.04 -5.48
N GLY A 39 9.44 -21.26 -4.25
CA GLY A 39 10.33 -21.47 -3.10
C GLY A 39 10.94 -20.19 -2.51
N ARG A 40 10.58 -19.03 -3.04
CA ARG A 40 10.90 -17.73 -2.44
C ARG A 40 9.67 -17.17 -1.72
N PRO A 41 9.84 -16.49 -0.57
CA PRO A 41 8.72 -15.80 0.06
C PRO A 41 8.11 -14.77 -0.88
N VAL A 42 6.81 -14.91 -1.16
CA VAL A 42 6.06 -13.94 -1.95
C VAL A 42 5.56 -12.84 -1.03
N ILE A 43 6.05 -11.63 -1.23
CA ILE A 43 5.73 -10.47 -0.39
C ILE A 43 4.81 -9.53 -1.13
N GLY A 44 3.56 -9.44 -0.65
CA GLY A 44 2.57 -8.51 -1.17
C GLY A 44 2.84 -7.10 -0.67
N ILE A 45 2.88 -6.12 -1.58
CA ILE A 45 3.00 -4.71 -1.22
C ILE A 45 1.62 -4.09 -1.40
N ILE A 46 0.90 -3.88 -0.30
CA ILE A 46 -0.39 -3.17 -0.32
C ILE A 46 -0.11 -1.70 -0.54
N ASN A 47 -0.47 -1.21 -1.73
CA ASN A 47 -0.20 0.15 -2.17
C ASN A 47 -1.50 0.94 -2.40
N PRO A 48 -2.02 1.65 -1.39
CA PRO A 48 -3.23 2.47 -1.50
C PRO A 48 -2.91 3.82 -2.16
N TRP A 49 -2.68 3.81 -3.46
CA TRP A 49 -2.30 4.98 -4.26
C TRP A 49 -3.35 5.33 -5.32
N ASN A 50 -3.58 6.62 -5.51
CA ASN A 50 -4.17 7.20 -6.71
C ASN A 50 -3.74 8.68 -6.86
N GLU A 51 -4.02 9.28 -8.01
CA GLU A 51 -3.62 10.66 -8.32
C GLU A 51 -4.40 11.72 -7.53
N MET A 52 -5.54 11.36 -6.93
CA MET A 52 -6.38 12.27 -6.14
C MET A 52 -6.02 12.28 -4.65
N ASN A 53 -5.14 11.39 -4.20
CA ASN A 53 -4.67 11.36 -2.82
C ASN A 53 -3.32 12.05 -2.69
N THR A 54 -3.33 13.30 -2.25
CA THR A 54 -2.13 14.13 -2.12
C THR A 54 -1.11 13.60 -1.12
N CYS A 55 -1.54 12.80 -0.14
CA CYS A 55 -0.65 12.17 0.85
C CYS A 55 0.12 10.97 0.27
N HIS A 56 -0.31 10.41 -0.86
CA HIS A 56 0.23 9.18 -1.44
C HIS A 56 0.86 9.38 -2.84
N THR A 57 1.00 10.62 -3.31
CA THR A 57 1.51 10.95 -4.66
C THR A 57 2.89 10.38 -4.98
N HIS A 58 3.72 10.16 -3.96
CA HIS A 58 5.08 9.62 -4.08
C HIS A 58 5.16 8.08 -3.96
N PHE A 59 4.04 7.39 -3.73
CA PHE A 59 4.02 5.94 -3.53
C PHE A 59 4.48 5.13 -4.75
N PRO A 60 4.22 5.53 -6.01
CA PRO A 60 4.76 4.81 -7.18
C PRO A 60 6.30 4.71 -7.20
N GLN A 61 7.00 5.76 -6.73
CA GLN A 61 8.46 5.71 -6.61
C GLN A 61 8.88 4.89 -5.39
N ARG A 62 8.21 5.11 -4.25
CA ARG A 62 8.51 4.39 -3.00
C ARG A 62 8.35 2.89 -3.15
N VAL A 63 7.36 2.43 -3.90
CA VAL A 63 7.14 0.99 -4.13
C VAL A 63 8.31 0.34 -4.86
N GLN A 64 9.03 1.06 -5.72
CA GLN A 64 10.20 0.51 -6.40
C GLN A 64 11.37 0.28 -5.43
N ASP A 65 11.54 1.17 -4.45
CA ASP A 65 12.55 0.97 -3.39
C ASP A 65 12.20 -0.23 -2.51
N ILE A 66 10.92 -0.39 -2.17
CA ILE A 66 10.41 -1.55 -1.41
C ILE A 66 10.65 -2.85 -2.20
N LYS A 67 10.33 -2.89 -3.49
CA LYS A 67 10.58 -4.06 -4.36
C LYS A 67 12.06 -4.44 -4.35
N ARG A 68 12.94 -3.47 -4.47
CA ARG A 68 14.38 -3.69 -4.44
C ARG A 68 14.83 -4.30 -3.11
N GLY A 69 14.38 -3.76 -1.97
CA GLY A 69 14.69 -4.31 -0.66
C GLY A 69 14.19 -5.74 -0.45
N ILE A 70 12.99 -6.07 -0.97
CA ILE A 70 12.45 -7.43 -0.92
C ILE A 70 13.32 -8.39 -1.75
N LEU A 71 13.73 -7.99 -2.96
CA LEU A 71 14.61 -8.79 -3.83
C LEU A 71 15.99 -9.03 -3.18
N GLU A 72 16.58 -7.99 -2.59
CA GLU A 72 17.86 -8.09 -1.87
C GLU A 72 17.77 -9.04 -0.67
N ALA A 73 16.60 -9.11 -0.02
CA ALA A 73 16.33 -10.06 1.05
C ALA A 73 15.99 -11.49 0.58
N GLY A 74 15.97 -11.73 -0.74
CA GLY A 74 15.69 -13.03 -1.35
C GLY A 74 14.20 -13.35 -1.52
N GLY A 75 13.30 -12.39 -1.29
CA GLY A 75 11.86 -12.52 -1.53
C GLY A 75 11.46 -12.22 -2.97
N PHE A 76 10.21 -12.47 -3.29
CA PHE A 76 9.57 -12.12 -4.56
C PHE A 76 8.49 -11.04 -4.32
N PRO A 77 8.71 -9.79 -4.76
CA PRO A 77 7.79 -8.69 -4.52
C PRO A 77 6.61 -8.69 -5.49
N VAL A 78 5.41 -8.52 -4.98
CA VAL A 78 4.19 -8.35 -5.79
C VAL A 78 3.45 -7.11 -5.31
N GLU A 79 3.31 -6.11 -6.17
CA GLU A 79 2.52 -4.93 -5.87
C GLU A 79 1.03 -5.22 -6.02
N LEU A 80 0.27 -4.87 -4.98
CA LEU A 80 -1.18 -5.02 -4.90
C LEU A 80 -1.80 -3.63 -4.68
N PRO A 81 -2.26 -2.96 -5.75
CA PRO A 81 -2.99 -1.71 -5.62
C PRO A 81 -4.24 -1.90 -4.75
N ALA A 82 -4.49 -0.93 -3.88
CA ALA A 82 -5.62 -0.94 -2.98
C ALA A 82 -6.31 0.43 -2.94
N LEU A 83 -7.52 0.49 -2.36
CA LEU A 83 -8.30 1.71 -2.25
C LEU A 83 -7.50 2.81 -1.55
N SER A 84 -7.36 3.95 -2.22
CA SER A 84 -6.63 5.11 -1.70
C SER A 84 -7.60 6.10 -1.04
N LEU A 85 -7.40 6.35 0.26
CA LEU A 85 -8.26 7.22 1.06
C LEU A 85 -7.67 8.62 1.17
N GLY A 86 -8.00 9.49 0.20
CA GLY A 86 -7.58 10.89 0.16
C GLY A 86 -8.58 11.79 0.89
N GLU A 87 -8.39 12.04 2.18
CA GLU A 87 -9.33 12.78 3.04
C GLU A 87 -9.68 14.17 2.51
N GLN A 88 -8.74 14.82 1.85
CA GLN A 88 -8.92 16.17 1.34
C GLN A 88 -10.00 16.28 0.26
N LEU A 89 -10.22 15.21 -0.51
CA LEU A 89 -11.10 15.24 -1.69
C LEU A 89 -12.25 14.23 -1.65
N MET A 90 -12.17 13.20 -0.82
CA MET A 90 -13.23 12.19 -0.72
C MET A 90 -14.47 12.71 0.04
N LYS A 91 -15.65 12.36 -0.45
CA LYS A 91 -16.95 12.68 0.14
C LYS A 91 -17.75 11.41 0.41
N PRO A 92 -18.59 11.38 1.42
CA PRO A 92 -18.81 12.41 2.44
C PRO A 92 -17.67 12.48 3.46
N THR A 93 -16.95 11.40 3.69
CA THR A 93 -15.76 11.28 4.58
C THR A 93 -15.03 9.96 4.32
N THR A 94 -13.72 9.97 4.42
CA THR A 94 -12.89 8.76 4.28
C THR A 94 -13.15 7.72 5.37
N MET A 95 -13.73 8.12 6.51
CA MET A 95 -14.10 7.21 7.59
C MET A 95 -15.06 6.10 7.12
N MET A 96 -15.98 6.42 6.21
CA MET A 96 -16.91 5.44 5.66
C MET A 96 -16.23 4.36 4.80
N TYR A 97 -15.09 4.69 4.21
CA TYR A 97 -14.36 3.81 3.29
C TYR A 97 -13.22 3.05 3.98
N ARG A 98 -12.87 3.39 5.22
CA ARG A 98 -11.79 2.73 5.97
C ARG A 98 -12.02 1.22 6.08
N ASN A 99 -13.25 0.79 6.35
CA ASN A 99 -13.59 -0.62 6.47
C ASN A 99 -13.51 -1.35 5.12
N PHE A 100 -13.85 -0.69 4.02
CA PHE A 100 -13.68 -1.26 2.67
C PHE A 100 -12.20 -1.52 2.38
N LEU A 101 -11.31 -0.58 2.71
CA LEU A 101 -9.87 -0.80 2.57
C LEU A 101 -9.37 -1.95 3.45
N ALA A 102 -9.90 -2.10 4.67
CA ALA A 102 -9.54 -3.21 5.54
C ALA A 102 -9.96 -4.56 4.94
N MET A 103 -11.19 -4.67 4.45
CA MET A 103 -11.70 -5.85 3.78
C MET A 103 -10.93 -6.17 2.50
N GLU A 104 -10.67 -5.16 1.67
CA GLU A 104 -9.88 -5.32 0.44
C GLU A 104 -8.46 -5.82 0.76
N THR A 105 -7.79 -5.21 1.75
CA THR A 105 -6.46 -5.64 2.19
C THR A 105 -6.46 -7.10 2.65
N GLU A 106 -7.44 -7.50 3.47
CA GLU A 106 -7.58 -8.89 3.91
C GLU A 106 -7.76 -9.83 2.71
N GLU A 107 -8.67 -9.51 1.79
CA GLU A 107 -8.97 -10.38 0.66
C GLU A 107 -7.85 -10.43 -0.38
N LEU A 108 -7.13 -9.35 -0.63
CA LEU A 108 -5.93 -9.36 -1.45
C LEU A 108 -4.86 -10.30 -0.87
N LEU A 109 -4.61 -10.22 0.43
CA LEU A 109 -3.64 -11.08 1.10
C LEU A 109 -4.12 -12.55 1.19
N ARG A 110 -5.43 -12.77 1.28
CA ARG A 110 -6.04 -14.09 1.38
C ARG A 110 -6.07 -14.82 0.03
N SER A 111 -6.49 -14.12 -1.02
CA SER A 111 -6.79 -14.73 -2.32
C SER A 111 -5.55 -15.02 -3.16
N TYR A 112 -4.48 -14.24 -3.00
CA TYR A 112 -3.22 -14.43 -3.70
C TYR A 112 -2.22 -15.28 -2.91
N PRO A 113 -1.20 -15.86 -3.58
CA PRO A 113 -0.15 -16.68 -2.95
C PRO A 113 0.86 -15.84 -2.16
N ILE A 114 0.40 -15.09 -1.17
CA ILE A 114 1.20 -14.15 -0.38
C ILE A 114 1.67 -14.83 0.91
N ASP A 115 2.95 -14.71 1.23
CA ASP A 115 3.59 -15.24 2.45
C ASP A 115 3.77 -14.19 3.53
N GLY A 116 3.89 -12.93 3.13
CA GLY A 116 4.01 -11.79 4.04
C GLY A 116 3.66 -10.50 3.32
N ALA A 117 3.50 -9.40 4.04
CA ALA A 117 3.06 -8.15 3.46
C ALA A 117 3.89 -6.94 3.89
N VAL A 118 4.06 -6.00 2.95
CA VAL A 118 4.45 -4.62 3.23
C VAL A 118 3.20 -3.75 3.05
N LEU A 119 2.83 -3.03 4.08
CA LEU A 119 1.65 -2.18 4.11
C LEU A 119 2.09 -0.73 3.97
N MET A 120 1.68 -0.07 2.91
CA MET A 120 1.97 1.36 2.71
C MET A 120 0.81 2.21 3.21
N GLY A 121 1.09 3.37 3.74
CA GLY A 121 0.07 4.33 4.16
C GLY A 121 0.66 5.66 4.60
N GLY A 122 -0.09 6.72 4.44
CA GLY A 122 0.35 8.09 4.78
C GLY A 122 -0.73 8.94 5.44
N CYS A 123 -1.94 8.42 5.58
CA CYS A 123 -3.09 9.12 6.15
C CYS A 123 -3.69 8.38 7.35
N ASP A 124 -4.42 9.13 8.16
CA ASP A 124 -5.03 8.67 9.43
C ASP A 124 -6.14 7.61 9.26
N LYS A 125 -6.75 7.48 8.09
CA LYS A 125 -7.72 6.40 7.79
C LYS A 125 -7.08 5.25 7.01
N THR A 126 -6.07 5.51 6.18
CA THR A 126 -5.35 4.48 5.43
C THR A 126 -4.57 3.56 6.36
N THR A 127 -3.81 4.15 7.29
CA THR A 127 -3.00 3.39 8.25
C THR A 127 -3.81 2.34 9.00
N PRO A 128 -4.89 2.70 9.74
CA PRO A 128 -5.69 1.68 10.42
C PRO A 128 -6.40 0.73 9.45
N GLY A 129 -6.81 1.18 8.26
CA GLY A 129 -7.44 0.33 7.25
C GLY A 129 -6.56 -0.84 6.84
N VAL A 130 -5.33 -0.57 6.38
CA VAL A 130 -4.40 -1.63 5.95
C VAL A 130 -3.95 -2.51 7.13
N LEU A 131 -3.77 -1.94 8.33
CA LEU A 131 -3.41 -2.71 9.52
C LEU A 131 -4.53 -3.66 9.96
N MET A 132 -5.78 -3.21 9.95
CA MET A 132 -6.93 -4.06 10.27
C MET A 132 -7.02 -5.27 9.35
N GLY A 133 -6.89 -5.08 8.03
CA GLY A 133 -6.92 -6.17 7.06
C GLY A 133 -5.75 -7.14 7.22
N ALA A 134 -4.54 -6.64 7.44
CA ALA A 134 -3.37 -7.48 7.64
C ALA A 134 -3.44 -8.28 8.94
N ILE A 135 -3.91 -7.68 10.04
CA ILE A 135 -4.10 -8.36 11.34
C ILE A 135 -5.15 -9.46 11.19
N SER A 136 -6.27 -9.19 10.52
CA SER A 136 -7.32 -10.18 10.25
C SER A 136 -6.77 -11.39 9.47
N MET A 137 -5.90 -11.16 8.50
CA MET A 137 -5.25 -12.22 7.72
C MET A 137 -4.16 -12.98 8.50
N ASN A 138 -3.59 -12.36 9.53
CA ASN A 138 -2.54 -12.93 10.40
C ASN A 138 -1.30 -13.43 9.63
N LEU A 139 -0.86 -12.68 8.62
CA LEU A 139 0.42 -12.88 7.94
C LEU A 139 1.51 -11.99 8.54
N PRO A 140 2.79 -12.41 8.49
CA PRO A 140 3.90 -11.53 8.81
C PRO A 140 3.82 -10.24 8.00
N SER A 141 3.79 -9.10 8.66
CA SER A 141 3.59 -7.82 7.98
C SER A 141 4.47 -6.73 8.57
N ILE A 142 4.92 -5.81 7.72
CA ILE A 142 5.61 -4.59 8.12
C ILE A 142 4.86 -3.38 7.56
N TYR A 143 4.73 -2.33 8.37
CA TYR A 143 4.14 -1.08 7.93
C TYR A 143 5.25 -0.09 7.50
N VAL A 144 5.10 0.48 6.30
CA VAL A 144 5.99 1.50 5.75
C VAL A 144 5.22 2.80 5.59
N PRO A 145 5.45 3.79 6.45
CA PRO A 145 4.77 5.08 6.36
C PRO A 145 5.19 5.86 5.12
N GLY A 146 4.29 6.71 4.63
CA GLY A 146 4.60 7.67 3.57
C GLY A 146 5.73 8.62 3.92
N GLY A 147 5.96 8.87 5.19
CA GLY A 147 6.98 9.76 5.70
C GLY A 147 6.43 11.14 6.07
N ALA A 148 7.31 12.02 6.53
CA ALA A 148 6.96 13.38 6.88
C ALA A 148 6.69 14.21 5.62
N MET A 149 5.70 15.11 5.72
CA MET A 149 5.44 16.11 4.68
C MET A 149 6.56 17.16 4.66
N LEU A 150 6.83 17.70 3.48
CA LEU A 150 7.68 18.87 3.37
C LEU A 150 7.02 20.05 4.12
N ARG A 151 7.85 20.86 4.77
CA ARG A 151 7.39 22.05 5.47
C ARG A 151 6.81 23.05 4.47
N GLY A 152 5.53 23.35 4.59
CA GLY A 152 4.89 24.44 3.87
C GLY A 152 5.38 25.81 4.39
N ASN A 153 5.46 26.79 3.49
CA ASN A 153 5.83 28.18 3.86
C ASN A 153 5.05 29.16 2.99
N TRP A 154 4.55 30.20 3.61
CA TRP A 154 3.90 31.30 2.90
C TRP A 154 4.12 32.62 3.65
N ARG A 155 4.65 33.64 2.98
CA ARG A 155 5.01 34.94 3.56
C ARG A 155 5.87 34.85 4.82
N GLY A 156 6.79 33.88 4.86
CA GLY A 156 7.70 33.68 6.00
C GLY A 156 7.10 32.83 7.15
N GLU A 157 5.81 32.52 7.12
CA GLU A 157 5.16 31.65 8.12
C GLU A 157 5.16 30.19 7.69
N THR A 158 5.34 29.29 8.67
CA THR A 158 5.22 27.84 8.46
C THR A 158 3.75 27.46 8.39
N LEU A 159 3.38 26.68 7.38
CA LEU A 159 2.02 26.19 7.19
C LEU A 159 1.85 24.75 7.70
N GLY A 160 0.78 24.50 8.42
CA GLY A 160 0.29 23.17 8.73
C GLY A 160 -0.61 22.62 7.61
N SER A 161 -0.69 21.30 7.50
CA SER A 161 -1.39 20.64 6.39
C SER A 161 -2.91 20.83 6.37
N GLY A 162 -3.52 21.22 7.47
CA GLY A 162 -4.98 21.37 7.56
C GLY A 162 -5.42 22.55 8.44
N THR A 163 -4.65 22.90 9.46
CA THR A 163 -5.02 23.92 10.45
C THR A 163 -5.07 25.32 9.86
N ASP A 164 -4.18 25.65 8.94
CA ASP A 164 -4.07 26.99 8.37
C ASP A 164 -5.12 27.29 7.31
N VAL A 165 -5.79 26.28 6.76
CA VAL A 165 -6.92 26.46 5.82
C VAL A 165 -8.01 27.34 6.41
N TRP A 166 -8.35 27.15 7.68
CA TRP A 166 -9.39 27.94 8.34
C TRP A 166 -8.97 29.40 8.55
N LYS A 167 -7.71 29.62 8.92
CA LYS A 167 -7.11 30.95 9.08
C LYS A 167 -7.17 31.72 7.75
N TYR A 168 -6.63 31.15 6.69
CA TYR A 168 -6.55 31.81 5.39
C TYR A 168 -7.91 31.93 4.69
N TRP A 169 -8.82 31.01 4.95
CA TRP A 169 -10.20 31.17 4.50
C TRP A 169 -10.89 32.39 5.14
N ALA A 170 -10.65 32.64 6.43
CA ALA A 170 -11.16 33.83 7.10
C ALA A 170 -10.57 35.12 6.52
N GLU A 171 -9.25 35.14 6.26
CA GLU A 171 -8.58 36.29 5.61
C GLU A 171 -9.10 36.55 4.19
N ARG A 172 -9.32 35.50 3.42
CA ARG A 172 -9.92 35.59 2.08
C ARG A 172 -11.34 36.19 2.14
N ARG A 173 -12.17 35.71 3.07
CA ARG A 173 -13.53 36.23 3.26
C ARG A 173 -13.54 37.72 3.70
N ALA A 174 -12.49 38.16 4.42
CA ALA A 174 -12.30 39.52 4.80
C ALA A 174 -11.77 40.41 3.66
N GLY A 175 -11.44 39.85 2.49
CA GLY A 175 -10.89 40.57 1.35
C GLY A 175 -9.39 40.86 1.45
N ASN A 176 -8.70 40.24 2.40
CA ASN A 176 -7.25 40.42 2.62
C ASN A 176 -6.39 39.48 1.75
N LEU A 177 -7.00 38.49 1.11
CA LEU A 177 -6.34 37.50 0.22
C LEU A 177 -7.19 37.28 -1.03
N ASP A 178 -6.54 37.08 -2.17
CA ASP A 178 -7.13 36.56 -3.41
C ASP A 178 -7.06 35.03 -3.50
N GLU A 179 -7.44 34.43 -4.63
CA GLU A 179 -7.38 32.99 -4.87
C GLU A 179 -6.00 32.46 -5.30
N ASN A 180 -5.04 33.38 -5.60
CA ASN A 180 -3.72 33.03 -6.13
C ASN A 180 -2.61 33.20 -5.10
#